data_efa9d5cb4343cc04991b1b8f581f9228
#
_entry.id   efa9d5cb4343cc04991b1b8f581f9228
#
_cell.length_a   1.000
_cell.length_b   1.000
_cell.length_c   1.000
_cell.angle_alpha   90.00
_cell.angle_beta   90.00
_cell.angle_gamma   90.00
#
_symmetry.space_group_name_H-M   'P 1'
#
loop_
_entity.id
_entity.type
_entity.pdbx_description
1 polymer ?
#
loop_
_entity_poly.entity_id
_entity_poly.type
_entity_poly.pdbx_seq_one_letter_code
_entity_poly.pdbx_strand_id
1 'polypeptide(L)'
;MTAQVLGLAGTILLLPFAGEMPLSGQTIVFAILAGAFGVSGLFCFYYALGRGTMGVIAPIAALIGAGGPVLVAIYNGEHVSTFRLAGIILALVAVVLISLPGGESSPAEQRRVRLDLRELPIVILSGLGFAGFFVFIGHATADGGVLWPLTVVRTVGVVMVLAGLTILLLRMPPAPLRQRASHLLGIPRLRKWPRSRTALIGVFVIAGMGDLGGNLFFVFAQQADLFSIAVVLSSLYPVVTTILAVLLLRERLRALQVAGVTLATLSVVLLSNAFGI
;
A
#
# COMPACT_ATOMS: atom_id res chain seq x y z
N MET A 1 11.22 6.71 -0.11
CA MET A 1 11.84 7.68 -1.04
C MET A 1 12.48 6.99 -2.24
N THR A 2 13.40 6.06 -2.06
CA THR A 2 14.06 5.34 -3.18
C THR A 2 13.07 4.64 -4.11
N ALA A 3 12.04 3.94 -3.60
CA ALA A 3 11.01 3.29 -4.39
C ALA A 3 10.21 4.29 -5.26
N GLN A 4 9.88 5.46 -4.73
CA GLN A 4 9.15 6.50 -5.49
C GLN A 4 10.02 7.06 -6.65
N VAL A 5 11.30 7.32 -6.40
CA VAL A 5 12.22 7.81 -7.42
C VAL A 5 12.47 6.75 -8.50
N LEU A 6 12.69 5.50 -8.11
CA LEU A 6 12.88 4.39 -9.06
C LEU A 6 11.59 4.10 -9.84
N GLY A 7 10.43 4.14 -9.18
CA GLY A 7 9.14 4.01 -9.83
C GLY A 7 8.90 5.13 -10.86
N LEU A 8 9.22 6.39 -10.52
CA LEU A 8 9.13 7.52 -11.44
C LEU A 8 10.09 7.35 -12.63
N ALA A 9 11.34 6.99 -12.38
CA ALA A 9 12.30 6.73 -13.46
C ALA A 9 11.81 5.59 -14.37
N GLY A 10 11.25 4.53 -13.80
CA GLY A 10 10.69 3.42 -14.57
C GLY A 10 9.49 3.83 -15.43
N THR A 11 8.54 4.61 -14.90
CA THR A 11 7.42 5.10 -15.70
C THR A 11 7.88 6.02 -16.82
N ILE A 12 8.80 6.96 -16.56
CA ILE A 12 9.36 7.86 -17.58
C ILE A 12 10.08 7.08 -18.69
N LEU A 13 10.83 6.03 -18.33
CA LEU A 13 11.53 5.19 -19.31
C LEU A 13 10.57 4.40 -20.21
N LEU A 14 9.42 3.99 -19.67
CA LEU A 14 8.41 3.23 -20.41
C LEU A 14 7.47 4.11 -21.25
N LEU A 15 7.31 5.39 -20.92
CA LEU A 15 6.42 6.34 -21.63
C LEU A 15 6.58 6.36 -23.15
N PRO A 16 7.81 6.40 -23.73
CA PRO A 16 7.97 6.44 -25.20
C PRO A 16 7.42 5.20 -25.91
N PHE A 17 7.29 4.09 -25.20
CA PHE A 17 6.82 2.81 -25.74
C PHE A 17 5.31 2.58 -25.54
N ALA A 18 4.64 3.45 -24.77
CA ALA A 18 3.24 3.28 -24.43
C ALA A 18 2.27 3.62 -25.57
N GLY A 19 2.66 4.49 -26.48
CA GLY A 19 1.75 4.99 -27.53
C GLY A 19 0.52 5.72 -27.00
N GLU A 20 0.53 6.11 -25.72
CA GLU A 20 -0.60 6.78 -25.06
C GLU A 20 -0.72 8.23 -25.49
N MET A 21 -1.95 8.70 -25.65
CA MET A 21 -2.23 10.11 -25.92
C MET A 21 -1.91 11.00 -24.71
N PRO A 22 -1.62 12.30 -24.92
CA PRO A 22 -1.47 13.26 -23.83
C PRO A 22 -2.71 13.30 -22.94
N LEU A 23 -2.48 13.47 -21.63
CA LEU A 23 -3.51 13.50 -20.61
C LEU A 23 -4.54 14.61 -20.84
N SER A 24 -5.81 14.31 -20.62
CA SER A 24 -6.85 15.33 -20.44
C SER A 24 -6.61 16.10 -19.12
N GLY A 25 -7.10 17.33 -19.06
CA GLY A 25 -7.01 18.12 -17.81
C GLY A 25 -7.67 17.43 -16.63
N GLN A 26 -8.76 16.70 -16.86
CA GLN A 26 -9.48 15.95 -15.83
C GLN A 26 -8.65 14.77 -15.33
N THR A 27 -8.03 14.01 -16.21
CA THR A 27 -7.13 12.90 -15.88
C THR A 27 -5.95 13.36 -15.02
N ILE A 28 -5.36 14.53 -15.36
CA ILE A 28 -4.28 15.13 -14.57
C ILE A 28 -4.74 15.43 -13.14
N VAL A 29 -5.92 16.02 -12.96
CA VAL A 29 -6.46 16.35 -11.64
C VAL A 29 -6.64 15.07 -10.81
N PHE A 30 -7.26 14.04 -11.38
CA PHE A 30 -7.43 12.76 -10.67
C PHE A 30 -6.10 12.08 -10.34
N ALA A 31 -5.12 12.13 -11.23
CA ALA A 31 -3.78 11.58 -10.96
C ALA A 31 -3.05 12.35 -9.85
N ILE A 32 -3.18 13.68 -9.79
CA ILE A 32 -2.64 14.50 -8.70
C ILE A 32 -3.31 14.13 -7.38
N LEU A 33 -4.65 14.02 -7.36
CA LEU A 33 -5.38 13.61 -6.17
C LEU A 33 -4.97 12.21 -5.71
N ALA A 34 -4.86 11.25 -6.63
CA ALA A 34 -4.39 9.90 -6.32
C ALA A 34 -3.00 9.94 -5.65
N GLY A 35 -2.04 10.67 -6.22
CA GLY A 35 -0.70 10.83 -5.64
C GLY A 35 -0.73 11.47 -4.25
N ALA A 36 -1.51 12.54 -4.08
CA ALA A 36 -1.64 13.25 -2.81
C ALA A 36 -2.26 12.37 -1.73
N PHE A 37 -3.37 11.68 -2.03
CA PHE A 37 -4.04 10.78 -1.09
C PHE A 37 -3.15 9.59 -0.73
N GLY A 38 -2.50 8.95 -1.71
CA GLY A 38 -1.62 7.81 -1.49
C GLY A 38 -0.44 8.15 -0.58
N VAL A 39 0.26 9.25 -0.85
CA VAL A 39 1.40 9.67 -0.02
C VAL A 39 0.97 10.11 1.37
N SER A 40 -0.14 10.87 1.49
CA SER A 40 -0.68 11.28 2.79
C SER A 40 -1.12 10.07 3.61
N GLY A 41 -1.79 9.10 2.98
CA GLY A 41 -2.17 7.84 3.61
C GLY A 41 -0.97 7.07 4.13
N LEU A 42 0.09 6.99 3.34
CA LEU A 42 1.33 6.31 3.71
C LEU A 42 2.05 7.03 4.87
N PHE A 43 2.09 8.36 4.88
CA PHE A 43 2.63 9.13 6.01
C PHE A 43 1.86 8.88 7.29
N CYS A 44 0.52 8.95 7.24
CA CYS A 44 -0.34 8.66 8.40
C CYS A 44 -0.13 7.22 8.89
N PHE A 45 -0.01 6.26 7.97
CA PHE A 45 0.23 4.86 8.29
C PHE A 45 1.54 4.65 9.04
N TYR A 46 2.66 5.15 8.51
CA TYR A 46 3.95 5.02 9.18
C TYR A 46 4.04 5.81 10.49
N TYR A 47 3.37 6.96 10.56
CA TYR A 47 3.28 7.72 11.79
C TYR A 47 2.54 6.93 12.89
N ALA A 48 1.40 6.33 12.54
CA ALA A 48 0.64 5.46 13.44
C ALA A 48 1.45 4.23 13.87
N LEU A 49 2.14 3.56 12.92
CA LEU A 49 3.01 2.42 13.21
C LEU A 49 4.15 2.76 14.18
N GLY A 50 4.66 3.98 14.14
CA GLY A 50 5.69 4.44 15.09
C GLY A 50 5.18 4.60 16.53
N ARG A 51 3.86 4.64 16.75
CA ARG A 51 3.23 4.85 18.07
C ARG A 51 2.41 3.69 18.58
N GLY A 52 1.85 2.89 17.68
CA GLY A 52 0.97 1.78 18.03
C GLY A 52 1.50 0.43 17.59
N THR A 53 0.67 -0.60 17.76
CA THR A 53 1.00 -1.96 17.34
C THR A 53 0.58 -2.22 15.90
N MET A 54 1.49 -2.76 15.09
CA MET A 54 1.25 -3.10 13.68
C MET A 54 0.03 -4.01 13.51
N GLY A 55 -0.19 -4.96 14.45
CA GLY A 55 -1.30 -5.91 14.41
C GLY A 55 -2.70 -5.30 14.58
N VAL A 56 -2.81 -4.02 14.94
CA VAL A 56 -4.10 -3.31 15.03
C VAL A 56 -4.21 -2.23 13.95
N ILE A 57 -3.13 -1.49 13.72
CA ILE A 57 -3.10 -0.39 12.77
C ILE A 57 -3.27 -0.88 11.33
N ALA A 58 -2.52 -1.92 10.95
CA ALA A 58 -2.54 -2.43 9.59
C ALA A 58 -3.91 -3.00 9.17
N PRO A 59 -4.61 -3.82 9.99
CA PRO A 59 -5.95 -4.27 9.65
C PRO A 59 -6.97 -3.15 9.47
N ILE A 60 -6.97 -2.15 10.36
CA ILE A 60 -7.92 -1.04 10.29
C ILE A 60 -7.67 -0.21 9.02
N ALA A 61 -6.41 0.15 8.76
CA ALA A 61 -6.05 0.90 7.55
C ALA A 61 -6.38 0.12 6.27
N ALA A 62 -6.14 -1.20 6.25
CA ALA A 62 -6.44 -2.06 5.11
C ALA A 62 -7.96 -2.22 4.88
N LEU A 63 -8.75 -2.40 5.95
CA LEU A 63 -10.21 -2.49 5.85
C LEU A 63 -10.82 -1.22 5.25
N ILE A 64 -10.39 -0.04 5.70
CA ILE A 64 -10.88 1.23 5.17
C ILE A 64 -10.34 1.45 3.76
N GLY A 65 -9.05 1.16 3.55
CA GLY A 65 -8.36 1.35 2.27
C GLY A 65 -8.92 0.48 1.14
N ALA A 66 -9.34 -0.75 1.43
CA ALA A 66 -9.95 -1.65 0.46
C ALA A 66 -11.49 -1.56 0.45
N GLY A 67 -12.11 -1.46 1.62
CA GLY A 67 -13.57 -1.40 1.73
C GLY A 67 -14.15 -0.10 1.19
N GLY A 68 -13.48 1.03 1.41
CA GLY A 68 -13.92 2.33 0.91
C GLY A 68 -14.14 2.37 -0.61
N PRO A 69 -13.14 2.01 -1.44
CA PRO A 69 -13.29 1.96 -2.89
C PRO A 69 -14.38 0.98 -3.37
N VAL A 70 -14.53 -0.17 -2.69
CA VAL A 70 -15.60 -1.13 -3.00
C VAL A 70 -16.97 -0.50 -2.78
N LEU A 71 -17.16 0.22 -1.67
CA LEU A 71 -18.41 0.94 -1.42
C LEU A 71 -18.68 2.03 -2.47
N VAL A 72 -17.64 2.76 -2.90
CA VAL A 72 -17.74 3.75 -3.98
C VAL A 72 -18.11 3.08 -5.30
N ALA A 73 -17.51 1.93 -5.62
CA ALA A 73 -17.81 1.17 -6.83
C ALA A 73 -19.30 0.72 -6.88
N ILE A 74 -19.80 0.19 -5.76
CA ILE A 74 -21.21 -0.21 -5.62
C ILE A 74 -22.13 1.02 -5.77
N TYR A 75 -21.77 2.14 -5.14
CA TYR A 75 -22.54 3.38 -5.24
C TYR A 75 -22.58 3.91 -6.68
N ASN A 76 -21.49 3.76 -7.43
CA ASN A 76 -21.39 4.14 -8.85
C ASN A 76 -22.09 3.14 -9.79
N GLY A 77 -22.74 2.11 -9.26
CA GLY A 77 -23.52 1.16 -10.04
C GLY A 77 -22.77 -0.10 -10.49
N GLU A 78 -21.58 -0.39 -9.92
CA GLU A 78 -20.92 -1.67 -10.18
C GLU A 78 -21.79 -2.82 -9.62
N HIS A 79 -22.23 -3.70 -10.51
CA HIS A 79 -23.02 -4.87 -10.12
C HIS A 79 -22.13 -5.96 -9.52
N VAL A 80 -22.10 -6.01 -8.19
CA VAL A 80 -21.37 -7.02 -7.44
C VAL A 80 -22.28 -8.21 -7.19
N SER A 81 -22.03 -9.34 -7.87
CA SER A 81 -22.78 -10.58 -7.62
C SER A 81 -22.60 -11.07 -6.18
N THR A 82 -23.53 -11.87 -5.67
CA THR A 82 -23.46 -12.43 -4.31
C THR A 82 -22.15 -13.20 -4.07
N PHE A 83 -21.64 -13.92 -5.07
CA PHE A 83 -20.36 -14.64 -4.98
C PHE A 83 -19.16 -13.68 -4.88
N ARG A 84 -19.17 -12.59 -5.65
CA ARG A 84 -18.15 -11.55 -5.57
C ARG A 84 -18.17 -10.88 -4.20
N LEU A 85 -19.34 -10.55 -3.69
CA LEU A 85 -19.50 -9.95 -2.37
C LEU A 85 -18.98 -10.89 -1.26
N ALA A 86 -19.30 -12.17 -1.34
CA ALA A 86 -18.75 -13.17 -0.41
C ALA A 86 -17.23 -13.25 -0.49
N GLY A 87 -16.64 -13.27 -1.69
CA GLY A 87 -15.19 -13.22 -1.90
C GLY A 87 -14.54 -11.98 -1.32
N ILE A 88 -15.13 -10.80 -1.51
CA ILE A 88 -14.67 -9.53 -0.94
C ILE A 88 -14.67 -9.59 0.60
N ILE A 89 -15.76 -10.04 1.20
CA ILE A 89 -15.88 -10.16 2.66
C ILE A 89 -14.82 -11.14 3.20
N LEU A 90 -14.66 -12.30 2.55
CA LEU A 90 -13.64 -13.27 2.95
C LEU A 90 -12.22 -12.69 2.88
N ALA A 91 -11.90 -11.92 1.82
CA ALA A 91 -10.61 -11.26 1.68
C ALA A 91 -10.35 -10.28 2.82
N LEU A 92 -11.34 -9.43 3.14
CA LEU A 92 -11.22 -8.45 4.23
C LEU A 92 -11.04 -9.15 5.59
N VAL A 93 -11.79 -10.21 5.85
CA VAL A 93 -11.63 -11.03 7.07
C VAL A 93 -10.26 -11.70 7.11
N ALA A 94 -9.78 -12.22 5.99
CA ALA A 94 -8.45 -12.82 5.88
C ALA A 94 -7.34 -11.83 6.22
N VAL A 95 -7.42 -10.60 5.71
CA VAL A 95 -6.46 -9.51 6.02
C VAL A 95 -6.43 -9.22 7.51
N VAL A 96 -7.60 -9.16 8.16
CA VAL A 96 -7.69 -8.96 9.62
C VAL A 96 -7.01 -10.11 10.35
N LEU A 97 -7.37 -11.37 10.06
CA LEU A 97 -6.85 -12.54 10.77
C LEU A 97 -5.33 -12.69 10.63
N ILE A 98 -4.79 -12.42 9.44
CA ILE A 98 -3.34 -12.49 9.18
C ILE A 98 -2.60 -11.40 9.92
N SER A 99 -3.18 -10.22 10.02
CA SER A 99 -2.55 -9.05 10.64
C SER A 99 -2.63 -9.06 12.17
N LEU A 100 -3.47 -9.92 12.78
CA LEU A 100 -3.56 -10.02 14.23
C LEU A 100 -2.23 -10.50 14.82
N PRO A 101 -1.76 -9.86 15.92
CA PRO A 101 -0.55 -10.29 16.61
C PRO A 101 -0.77 -11.69 17.15
N GLY A 102 0.16 -12.55 16.89
CA GLY A 102 0.11 -13.89 17.38
C GLY A 102 0.39 -13.97 18.91
N GLY A 103 -0.40 -14.73 19.67
CA GLY A 103 -0.30 -14.84 21.13
C GLY A 103 0.88 -15.69 21.62
N GLU A 104 1.73 -15.29 22.32
CA GLU A 104 2.82 -15.39 23.28
C GLU A 104 3.62 -14.11 23.26
N SER A 105 2.91 -13.01 23.06
CA SER A 105 3.44 -11.71 23.38
C SER A 105 3.73 -11.70 24.87
N SER A 106 4.93 -11.29 25.25
CA SER A 106 5.25 -11.06 26.65
C SER A 106 4.17 -10.15 27.29
N PRO A 107 3.93 -10.24 28.61
CA PRO A 107 2.97 -9.34 29.26
C PRO A 107 3.19 -7.85 28.96
N ALA A 108 4.41 -7.47 28.59
CA ALA A 108 4.77 -6.12 28.13
C ALA A 108 4.31 -5.83 26.69
N GLU A 109 4.26 -6.81 25.79
CA GLU A 109 3.70 -6.68 24.45
C GLU A 109 2.18 -6.69 24.45
N GLN A 110 1.55 -7.50 25.31
CA GLN A 110 0.09 -7.49 25.51
C GLN A 110 -0.41 -6.15 26.05
N ARG A 111 0.37 -5.45 26.88
CA ARG A 111 0.07 -4.08 27.32
C ARG A 111 0.16 -3.07 26.15
N ARG A 112 0.97 -3.33 25.14
CA ARG A 112 1.10 -2.48 23.93
C ARG A 112 -0.02 -2.71 22.92
N VAL A 113 -0.79 -3.81 23.00
CA VAL A 113 -1.91 -4.11 22.10
C VAL A 113 -3.13 -3.19 22.31
N ARG A 114 -3.10 -2.32 23.33
CA ARG A 114 -4.15 -1.29 23.48
C ARG A 114 -3.97 -0.23 22.40
N LEU A 115 -4.92 -0.19 21.46
CA LEU A 115 -5.08 0.96 20.60
C LEU A 115 -5.35 2.16 21.53
N ASP A 116 -4.43 3.10 21.59
CA ASP A 116 -4.76 4.38 22.21
C ASP A 116 -5.81 5.03 21.31
N LEU A 117 -7.02 5.27 21.85
CA LEU A 117 -8.10 5.91 21.11
C LEU A 117 -7.67 7.24 20.46
N ARG A 118 -6.60 7.84 20.96
CA ARG A 118 -5.99 9.05 20.40
C ARG A 118 -5.33 8.82 19.05
N GLU A 119 -4.87 7.61 18.74
CA GLU A 119 -4.24 7.26 17.47
C GLU A 119 -5.26 6.81 16.41
N LEU A 120 -6.48 6.48 16.82
CA LEU A 120 -7.53 6.00 15.92
C LEU A 120 -7.83 6.97 14.75
N PRO A 121 -7.93 8.30 14.95
CA PRO A 121 -8.16 9.23 13.85
C PRO A 121 -7.06 9.18 12.78
N ILE A 122 -5.80 9.00 13.18
CA ILE A 122 -4.67 8.93 12.24
C ILE A 122 -4.71 7.62 11.43
N VAL A 123 -5.10 6.51 12.07
CA VAL A 123 -5.26 5.22 11.40
C VAL A 123 -6.42 5.28 10.40
N ILE A 124 -7.54 5.89 10.78
CA ILE A 124 -8.68 6.13 9.87
C ILE A 124 -8.23 7.01 8.70
N LEU A 125 -7.53 8.10 8.96
CA LEU A 125 -7.03 9.00 7.93
C LEU A 125 -6.05 8.29 6.97
N SER A 126 -5.23 7.37 7.48
CA SER A 126 -4.39 6.50 6.66
C SER A 126 -5.22 5.62 5.71
N GLY A 127 -6.24 4.94 6.24
CA GLY A 127 -7.14 4.12 5.44
C GLY A 127 -7.90 4.94 4.38
N LEU A 128 -8.40 6.12 4.74
CA LEU A 128 -9.03 7.05 3.80
C LEU A 128 -8.06 7.54 2.73
N GLY A 129 -6.79 7.75 3.09
CA GLY A 129 -5.73 8.06 2.13
C GLY A 129 -5.54 6.93 1.11
N PHE A 130 -5.46 5.69 1.54
CA PHE A 130 -5.37 4.54 0.63
C PHE A 130 -6.64 4.35 -0.21
N ALA A 131 -7.82 4.52 0.40
CA ALA A 131 -9.08 4.47 -0.33
C ALA A 131 -9.16 5.54 -1.42
N GLY A 132 -8.79 6.78 -1.09
CA GLY A 132 -8.72 7.90 -2.03
C GLY A 132 -7.74 7.63 -3.17
N PHE A 133 -6.56 7.07 -2.87
CA PHE A 133 -5.61 6.65 -3.91
C PHE A 133 -6.26 5.71 -4.93
N PHE A 134 -6.91 4.63 -4.47
CA PHE A 134 -7.55 3.67 -5.37
C PHE A 134 -8.69 4.28 -6.17
N VAL A 135 -9.55 5.08 -5.54
CA VAL A 135 -10.68 5.73 -6.23
C VAL A 135 -10.18 6.70 -7.31
N PHE A 136 -9.23 7.58 -6.95
CA PHE A 136 -8.75 8.59 -7.88
C PHE A 136 -7.86 8.03 -8.99
N ILE A 137 -7.04 7.00 -8.72
CA ILE A 137 -6.28 6.35 -9.80
C ILE A 137 -7.24 5.63 -10.76
N GLY A 138 -8.35 5.06 -10.24
CA GLY A 138 -9.42 4.50 -11.04
C GLY A 138 -9.97 5.48 -12.07
N HIS A 139 -10.32 6.66 -11.62
CA HIS A 139 -10.81 7.72 -12.51
C HIS A 139 -9.71 8.25 -13.45
N ALA A 140 -8.46 8.34 -12.98
CA ALA A 140 -7.35 8.82 -13.79
C ALA A 140 -6.98 7.87 -14.94
N THR A 141 -7.33 6.59 -14.85
CA THR A 141 -7.02 5.57 -15.85
C THR A 141 -8.24 5.09 -16.64
N ALA A 142 -9.40 5.70 -16.42
CA ALA A 142 -10.66 5.33 -17.07
C ALA A 142 -10.62 5.50 -18.61
N ASP A 143 -9.83 6.46 -19.13
CA ASP A 143 -9.66 6.71 -20.56
C ASP A 143 -8.67 5.74 -21.23
N GLY A 144 -8.23 4.68 -20.53
CA GLY A 144 -7.32 3.65 -21.06
C GLY A 144 -5.84 3.97 -20.92
N GLY A 145 -5.45 5.19 -20.54
CA GLY A 145 -4.05 5.55 -20.28
C GLY A 145 -3.56 4.95 -18.96
N VAL A 146 -2.36 4.41 -18.94
CA VAL A 146 -1.76 3.76 -17.76
C VAL A 146 -0.51 4.48 -17.27
N LEU A 147 0.45 4.68 -18.18
CA LEU A 147 1.78 5.19 -17.81
C LEU A 147 1.77 6.68 -17.50
N TRP A 148 1.01 7.48 -18.23
CA TRP A 148 0.90 8.90 -17.96
C TRP A 148 0.28 9.19 -16.59
N PRO A 149 -0.90 8.66 -16.22
CA PRO A 149 -1.46 8.84 -14.88
C PRO A 149 -0.50 8.38 -13.78
N LEU A 150 0.13 7.21 -13.94
CA LEU A 150 1.11 6.72 -12.96
C LEU A 150 2.34 7.63 -12.85
N THR A 151 2.81 8.22 -13.94
CA THR A 151 3.93 9.18 -13.92
C THR A 151 3.56 10.43 -13.12
N VAL A 152 2.35 10.96 -13.30
CA VAL A 152 1.85 12.11 -12.51
C VAL A 152 1.75 11.75 -11.03
N VAL A 153 1.16 10.60 -10.70
CA VAL A 153 1.06 10.08 -9.31
C VAL A 153 2.44 10.01 -8.67
N ARG A 154 3.43 9.45 -9.37
CA ARG A 154 4.81 9.32 -8.88
C ARG A 154 5.49 10.67 -8.71
N THR A 155 5.28 11.59 -9.66
CA THR A 155 5.81 12.95 -9.57
C THR A 155 5.28 13.67 -8.34
N VAL A 156 3.96 13.63 -8.12
CA VAL A 156 3.34 14.19 -6.91
C VAL A 156 3.91 13.55 -5.65
N GLY A 157 4.08 12.23 -5.65
CA GLY A 157 4.68 11.50 -4.54
C GLY A 157 6.10 11.97 -4.21
N VAL A 158 6.95 12.10 -5.22
CA VAL A 158 8.33 12.60 -5.06
C VAL A 158 8.32 14.05 -4.55
N VAL A 159 7.51 14.92 -5.14
CA VAL A 159 7.41 16.33 -4.72
C VAL A 159 6.96 16.45 -3.27
N MET A 160 5.92 15.72 -2.85
CA MET A 160 5.42 15.76 -1.47
C MET A 160 6.46 15.24 -0.47
N VAL A 161 7.17 14.16 -0.80
CA VAL A 161 8.24 13.63 0.06
C VAL A 161 9.39 14.61 0.18
N LEU A 162 9.80 15.23 -0.93
CA LEU A 162 10.86 16.25 -0.92
C LEU A 162 10.43 17.49 -0.14
N ALA A 163 9.21 17.97 -0.35
CA ALA A 163 8.67 19.11 0.40
C ALA A 163 8.63 18.82 1.91
N GLY A 164 8.12 17.64 2.31
CA GLY A 164 8.10 17.21 3.70
C GLY A 164 9.50 17.12 4.31
N LEU A 165 10.46 16.57 3.57
CA LEU A 165 11.86 16.51 4.01
C LEU A 165 12.48 17.90 4.15
N THR A 166 12.22 18.79 3.20
CA THR A 166 12.71 20.18 3.24
C THR A 166 12.14 20.92 4.45
N ILE A 167 10.83 20.83 4.70
CA ILE A 167 10.18 21.44 5.87
C ILE A 167 10.80 20.90 7.17
N LEU A 168 11.02 19.58 7.23
CA LEU A 168 11.62 18.95 8.40
C LEU A 168 13.06 19.45 8.63
N LEU A 169 13.87 19.54 7.56
CA LEU A 169 15.24 20.06 7.63
C LEU A 169 15.30 21.52 8.06
N LEU A 170 14.36 22.35 7.59
CA LEU A 170 14.28 23.76 7.95
C LEU A 170 13.86 23.96 9.42
N ARG A 171 13.06 23.06 9.97
CA ARG A 171 12.62 23.12 11.37
C ARG A 171 13.63 22.54 12.37
N MET A 172 14.65 21.82 11.89
CA MET A 172 15.69 21.28 12.76
C MET A 172 16.69 22.36 13.18
N PRO A 173 17.12 22.39 14.48
CA PRO A 173 18.15 23.30 14.92
C PRO A 173 19.45 23.08 14.15
N PRO A 174 20.31 24.11 13.99
CA PRO A 174 21.55 24.00 13.26
C PRO A 174 22.48 22.97 13.92
N ALA A 175 22.61 21.82 13.29
CA ALA A 175 23.50 20.75 13.70
C ALA A 175 24.28 20.23 12.48
N PRO A 176 25.45 19.64 12.63
CA PRO A 176 26.22 19.10 11.52
C PRO A 176 25.39 18.04 10.74
N LEU A 177 25.44 18.11 9.42
CA LEU A 177 24.64 17.26 8.50
C LEU A 177 24.66 15.76 8.86
N ARG A 178 25.80 15.27 9.35
CA ARG A 178 25.94 13.85 9.77
C ARG A 178 25.03 13.53 10.97
N GLN A 179 24.86 14.46 11.90
CA GLN A 179 24.03 14.29 13.09
C GLN A 179 22.55 14.42 12.75
N ARG A 180 22.20 15.33 11.81
CA ARG A 180 20.84 15.42 11.23
C ARG A 180 20.45 14.15 10.49
N ALA A 181 21.35 13.61 9.67
CA ALA A 181 21.12 12.37 8.93
C ALA A 181 20.89 11.17 9.86
N SER A 182 21.63 11.05 10.96
CA SER A 182 21.44 9.96 11.93
C SER A 182 20.11 10.06 12.69
N HIS A 183 19.64 11.27 12.97
CA HIS A 183 18.32 11.50 13.57
C HIS A 183 17.16 11.25 12.60
N LEU A 184 17.30 11.70 11.35
CA LEU A 184 16.28 11.51 10.31
C LEU A 184 16.16 10.05 9.86
N LEU A 185 17.31 9.39 9.75
CA LEU A 185 17.31 8.01 9.27
C LEU A 185 16.90 7.03 10.37
N GLY A 186 16.87 7.45 11.66
CA GLY A 186 16.32 6.65 12.77
C GLY A 186 16.75 5.18 12.76
N ILE A 187 17.81 4.89 11.98
CA ILE A 187 18.20 3.52 11.68
C ILE A 187 18.75 2.95 13.00
N PRO A 188 17.94 2.15 13.73
CA PRO A 188 18.54 1.31 14.75
C PRO A 188 19.67 0.60 14.03
N ARG A 189 20.81 0.47 14.65
CA ARG A 189 21.94 -0.30 14.09
C ARG A 189 21.40 -1.65 13.64
N LEU A 190 20.94 -1.73 12.41
CA LEU A 190 20.43 -2.95 11.79
C LEU A 190 21.62 -3.87 11.58
N ARG A 191 21.89 -4.65 12.61
CA ARG A 191 22.99 -5.64 12.68
C ARG A 191 22.92 -6.69 11.56
N LYS A 192 21.83 -6.71 10.77
CA LYS A 192 21.56 -7.67 9.69
C LYS A 192 21.44 -7.05 8.28
N TRP A 193 21.76 -5.76 8.08
CA TRP A 193 21.73 -5.19 6.74
C TRP A 193 22.93 -5.67 5.92
N PRO A 194 22.74 -5.93 4.61
CA PRO A 194 23.83 -6.33 3.75
C PRO A 194 24.93 -5.26 3.82
N ARG A 195 26.15 -5.67 4.20
CA ARG A 195 27.32 -4.79 4.26
C ARG A 195 27.83 -4.37 2.88
N SER A 196 27.37 -5.03 1.82
CA SER A 196 27.72 -4.73 0.43
C SER A 196 26.83 -3.63 -0.14
N ARG A 197 27.42 -2.57 -0.71
CA ARG A 197 26.69 -1.52 -1.43
C ARG A 197 25.86 -2.07 -2.60
N THR A 198 26.37 -3.07 -3.31
CA THR A 198 25.69 -3.74 -4.42
C THR A 198 24.44 -4.47 -3.96
N ALA A 199 24.48 -5.17 -2.83
CA ALA A 199 23.31 -5.84 -2.27
C ALA A 199 22.24 -4.84 -1.81
N LEU A 200 22.63 -3.70 -1.24
CA LEU A 200 21.72 -2.62 -0.88
C LEU A 200 21.03 -2.02 -2.13
N ILE A 201 21.79 -1.72 -3.17
CA ILE A 201 21.24 -1.22 -4.44
C ILE A 201 20.27 -2.25 -5.02
N GLY A 202 20.64 -3.54 -5.02
CA GLY A 202 19.78 -4.63 -5.49
C GLY A 202 18.44 -4.67 -4.76
N VAL A 203 18.44 -4.58 -3.43
CA VAL A 203 17.19 -4.54 -2.64
C VAL A 203 16.33 -3.34 -3.00
N PHE A 204 16.91 -2.16 -3.16
CA PHE A 204 16.14 -0.95 -3.54
C PHE A 204 15.59 -1.04 -4.96
N VAL A 205 16.34 -1.59 -5.90
CA VAL A 205 15.89 -1.80 -7.28
C VAL A 205 14.73 -2.79 -7.31
N ILE A 206 14.85 -3.93 -6.64
CA ILE A 206 13.80 -4.95 -6.56
C ILE A 206 12.53 -4.34 -5.91
N ALA A 207 12.69 -3.60 -4.82
CA ALA A 207 11.56 -2.94 -4.16
C ALA A 207 10.88 -1.89 -5.06
N GLY A 208 11.66 -1.08 -5.79
CA GLY A 208 11.13 -0.07 -6.70
C GLY A 208 10.44 -0.68 -7.92
N MET A 209 11.02 -1.73 -8.50
CA MET A 209 10.41 -2.46 -9.61
C MET A 209 9.15 -3.23 -9.18
N GLY A 210 9.18 -3.82 -7.99
CA GLY A 210 8.00 -4.49 -7.41
C GLY A 210 6.85 -3.52 -7.16
N ASP A 211 7.14 -2.33 -6.64
CA ASP A 211 6.16 -1.28 -6.42
C ASP A 211 5.59 -0.74 -7.76
N LEU A 212 6.43 -0.52 -8.76
CA LEU A 212 5.99 -0.13 -10.11
C LEU A 212 5.13 -1.24 -10.74
N GLY A 213 5.60 -2.48 -10.72
CA GLY A 213 4.89 -3.62 -11.29
C GLY A 213 3.54 -3.85 -10.63
N GLY A 214 3.47 -3.74 -9.28
CA GLY A 214 2.22 -3.85 -8.54
C GLY A 214 1.19 -2.80 -8.97
N ASN A 215 1.60 -1.55 -9.14
CA ASN A 215 0.68 -0.51 -9.62
C ASN A 215 0.27 -0.71 -11.09
N LEU A 216 1.18 -1.16 -11.96
CA LEU A 216 0.84 -1.47 -13.35
C LEU A 216 -0.19 -2.60 -13.42
N PHE A 217 0.05 -3.71 -12.71
CA PHE A 217 -0.90 -4.83 -12.68
C PHE A 217 -2.24 -4.44 -12.08
N PHE A 218 -2.24 -3.59 -11.05
CA PHE A 218 -3.48 -3.05 -10.49
C PHE A 218 -4.29 -2.29 -11.54
N VAL A 219 -3.64 -1.36 -12.27
CA VAL A 219 -4.33 -0.56 -13.30
C VAL A 219 -4.82 -1.43 -14.45
N PHE A 220 -4.05 -2.41 -14.92
CA PHE A 220 -4.51 -3.35 -15.94
C PHE A 220 -5.70 -4.19 -15.48
N ALA A 221 -5.66 -4.68 -14.23
CA ALA A 221 -6.79 -5.44 -13.67
C ALA A 221 -8.06 -4.58 -13.56
N GLN A 222 -7.90 -3.32 -13.21
CA GLN A 222 -9.00 -2.36 -13.12
C GLN A 222 -9.63 -2.04 -14.48
N GLN A 223 -8.82 -1.92 -15.55
CA GLN A 223 -9.31 -1.69 -16.92
C GLN A 223 -10.11 -2.85 -17.50
N ALA A 224 -10.03 -4.02 -16.90
CA ALA A 224 -10.86 -5.19 -17.24
C ALA A 224 -12.26 -5.17 -16.59
N ASP A 225 -12.80 -3.99 -16.24
CA ASP A 225 -14.11 -3.78 -15.59
C ASP A 225 -14.28 -4.46 -14.22
N LEU A 226 -13.18 -4.61 -13.49
CA LEU A 226 -13.14 -5.33 -12.23
C LEU A 226 -12.52 -4.51 -11.09
N PHE A 227 -12.91 -3.24 -11.01
CA PHE A 227 -12.32 -2.29 -10.07
C PHE A 227 -12.37 -2.79 -8.62
N SER A 228 -13.55 -3.19 -8.11
CA SER A 228 -13.68 -3.69 -6.74
C SER A 228 -12.83 -4.93 -6.47
N ILE A 229 -12.72 -5.84 -7.45
CA ILE A 229 -11.89 -7.04 -7.33
C ILE A 229 -10.40 -6.68 -7.32
N ALA A 230 -9.96 -5.79 -8.23
CA ALA A 230 -8.58 -5.33 -8.29
C ALA A 230 -8.13 -4.69 -6.98
N VAL A 231 -8.96 -3.84 -6.37
CA VAL A 231 -8.70 -3.21 -5.06
C VAL A 231 -8.57 -4.27 -3.96
N VAL A 232 -9.52 -5.21 -3.90
CA VAL A 232 -9.53 -6.25 -2.85
C VAL A 232 -8.32 -7.18 -2.99
N LEU A 233 -8.00 -7.65 -4.20
CA LEU A 233 -6.82 -8.48 -4.43
C LEU A 233 -5.52 -7.74 -4.10
N SER A 234 -5.43 -6.44 -4.43
CA SER A 234 -4.28 -5.62 -4.05
C SER A 234 -4.15 -5.46 -2.54
N SER A 235 -5.25 -5.49 -1.78
CA SER A 235 -5.23 -5.42 -0.31
C SER A 235 -4.74 -6.70 0.37
N LEU A 236 -4.59 -7.82 -0.36
CA LEU A 236 -4.08 -9.09 0.16
C LEU A 236 -2.54 -9.12 0.34
N TYR A 237 -1.84 -7.99 0.19
CA TYR A 237 -0.39 -7.93 0.44
C TYR A 237 0.06 -8.49 1.80
N PRO A 238 -0.74 -8.44 2.91
CA PRO A 238 -0.33 -9.08 4.16
C PRO A 238 -0.24 -10.60 4.04
N VAL A 239 -1.01 -11.22 3.15
CA VAL A 239 -0.92 -12.67 2.86
C VAL A 239 0.43 -12.99 2.25
N VAL A 240 0.83 -12.23 1.22
CA VAL A 240 2.11 -12.41 0.52
C VAL A 240 3.28 -12.18 1.48
N THR A 241 3.23 -11.13 2.30
CA THR A 241 4.28 -10.85 3.30
C THR A 241 4.38 -11.95 4.35
N THR A 242 3.26 -12.53 4.77
CA THR A 242 3.23 -13.65 5.71
C THR A 242 3.80 -14.92 5.10
N ILE A 243 3.45 -15.24 3.86
CA ILE A 243 4.03 -16.38 3.12
C ILE A 243 5.55 -16.19 2.98
N LEU A 244 6.00 -15.01 2.61
CA LEU A 244 7.43 -14.69 2.52
C LEU A 244 8.15 -14.81 3.87
N ALA A 245 7.51 -14.41 4.98
CA ALA A 245 8.06 -14.56 6.31
C ALA A 245 8.27 -16.05 6.66
N VAL A 246 7.33 -16.92 6.31
CA VAL A 246 7.47 -18.38 6.49
C VAL A 246 8.62 -18.92 5.64
N LEU A 247 8.65 -18.57 4.34
CA LEU A 247 9.62 -19.14 3.39
C LEU A 247 11.04 -18.64 3.64
N LEU A 248 11.21 -17.33 3.88
CA LEU A 248 12.52 -16.70 4.00
C LEU A 248 13.05 -16.66 5.43
N LEU A 249 12.16 -16.40 6.40
CA LEU A 249 12.54 -16.27 7.81
C LEU A 249 12.29 -17.55 8.60
N ARG A 250 11.62 -18.56 7.99
CA ARG A 250 11.23 -19.84 8.61
C ARG A 250 10.38 -19.62 9.88
N GLU A 251 9.55 -18.57 9.87
CA GLU A 251 8.63 -18.31 10.94
C GLU A 251 7.48 -19.34 10.93
N ARG A 252 7.01 -19.73 12.10
CA ARG A 252 5.88 -20.65 12.22
C ARG A 252 4.58 -19.85 12.20
N LEU A 253 3.69 -20.18 11.27
CA LEU A 253 2.35 -19.61 11.27
C LEU A 253 1.55 -20.10 12.48
N ARG A 254 0.73 -19.22 12.99
CA ARG A 254 -0.24 -19.54 14.05
C ARG A 254 -1.58 -19.91 13.45
N ALA A 255 -2.43 -20.57 14.24
CA ALA A 255 -3.73 -21.04 13.77
C ALA A 255 -4.58 -19.92 13.11
N LEU A 256 -4.59 -18.71 13.68
CA LEU A 256 -5.31 -17.57 13.10
C LEU A 256 -4.71 -17.10 11.79
N GLN A 257 -3.39 -17.11 11.65
CA GLN A 257 -2.72 -16.74 10.41
C GLN A 257 -2.92 -17.82 9.33
N VAL A 258 -2.89 -19.10 9.72
CA VAL A 258 -3.23 -20.22 8.81
C VAL A 258 -4.67 -20.08 8.33
N ALA A 259 -5.62 -19.85 9.25
CA ALA A 259 -7.02 -19.58 8.87
C ALA A 259 -7.15 -18.39 7.93
N GLY A 260 -6.43 -17.30 8.20
CA GLY A 260 -6.42 -16.12 7.35
C GLY A 260 -5.86 -16.41 5.94
N VAL A 261 -4.75 -17.15 5.83
CA VAL A 261 -4.19 -17.55 4.52
C VAL A 261 -5.17 -18.46 3.76
N THR A 262 -5.82 -19.40 4.46
CA THR A 262 -6.84 -20.27 3.85
C THR A 262 -8.04 -19.46 3.34
N LEU A 263 -8.56 -18.53 4.15
CA LEU A 263 -9.66 -17.64 3.73
C LEU A 263 -9.26 -16.74 2.56
N ALA A 264 -8.02 -16.23 2.55
CA ALA A 264 -7.51 -15.45 1.43
C ALA A 264 -7.46 -16.28 0.14
N THR A 265 -6.97 -17.51 0.21
CA THR A 265 -6.95 -18.41 -0.95
C THR A 265 -8.37 -18.70 -1.45
N LEU A 266 -9.31 -18.98 -0.52
CA LEU A 266 -10.71 -19.21 -0.88
C LEU A 266 -11.35 -17.94 -1.49
N SER A 267 -11.04 -16.75 -0.98
CA SER A 267 -11.51 -15.49 -1.54
C SER A 267 -11.05 -15.29 -2.98
N VAL A 268 -9.77 -15.59 -3.27
CA VAL A 268 -9.22 -15.51 -4.64
C VAL A 268 -9.95 -16.46 -5.56
N VAL A 269 -10.22 -17.71 -5.13
CA VAL A 269 -10.97 -18.70 -5.92
C VAL A 269 -12.40 -18.22 -6.18
N LEU A 270 -13.10 -17.68 -5.17
CA LEU A 270 -14.45 -17.13 -5.35
C LEU A 270 -14.47 -15.93 -6.29
N LEU A 271 -13.49 -15.06 -6.17
CA LEU A 271 -13.37 -13.89 -7.04
C LEU A 271 -13.01 -14.30 -8.47
N SER A 272 -12.14 -15.31 -8.67
CA SER A 272 -11.78 -15.81 -9.99
C SER A 272 -12.93 -16.58 -10.67
N ASN A 273 -13.67 -17.42 -9.95
CA ASN A 273 -14.85 -18.10 -10.49
C ASN A 273 -15.98 -17.13 -10.89
N ALA A 274 -15.97 -15.92 -10.33
CA ALA A 274 -16.90 -14.88 -10.75
C ALA A 274 -16.62 -14.33 -12.17
N PHE A 275 -15.49 -14.72 -12.80
CA PHE A 275 -15.17 -14.39 -14.19
C PHE A 275 -15.86 -15.28 -15.22
N GLY A 276 -16.55 -16.35 -14.80
CA GLY A 276 -17.27 -17.23 -15.74
C GLY A 276 -16.34 -17.98 -16.68
N ILE A 277 -15.12 -18.35 -16.23
CA ILE A 277 -14.22 -19.27 -16.91
C ILE A 277 -14.45 -20.67 -16.36
#